data_1fc282e1b2c44091247697ec272cafc2
#
_entry.id   1fc282e1b2c44091247697ec272cafc2
#
_cell.length_a   1.000
_cell.length_b   1.000
_cell.length_c   1.000
_cell.angle_alpha   90.00
_cell.angle_beta   90.00
_cell.angle_gamma   90.00
#
_symmetry.space_group_name_H-M   'P 1'
#
loop_
_entity.id
_entity.type
_entity.pdbx_description
1 polymer ?
#
loop_
_entity_poly.entity_id
_entity_poly.type
_entity_poly.pdbx_seq_one_letter_code
_entity_poly.pdbx_strand_id
1 'polypeptide(L)'
;MVRGPQERPRGKWASFIEWFNKVIIDAEVYDYRYPVKGAYIWRPYGVAIRRNVEALIRRLHDEAGHQEVLFPVFIPYEFFSKESEHIRGFENEVFWVSKGTSSEERLILRPTSETAMMPMFKLWIRDHTDLPLRVYQIVSVFRAETKMTHPMIRLREISMFKEAHTAHADRDDAERQVKEAINIYKRIMDELCIPYLISKRPEWDKFAGAVYTIAFDTIMPDGKTMQIGTVHYLGENFSRVFDVKYLGRDGQMHYVHTTSYGISERIIASMLIIHGDDRGLLLPPRYAPIQVVVIPIMYGEDQEVLNYVKDVSSELINAGIRVHIDDRRDKTPGWKFYYWELKGVPIRLEVGPSDVKENAATLTRRDTFEKYTVPRGSIVEAVRELMSSIEDNMRKSAWEWLRKHIKRSSNVNEAKALLNEGGVVEVPWSGDDGCGKKIMESTESDALGIPLDTNDTPSDLRDAACSDKKAEYWLRLSRRY
;
A
#
# COMPACT_ATOMS: atom_id res chain seq x y z
N MET A 1 20.78 20.85 -18.93
CA MET A 1 22.06 20.23 -18.47
C MET A 1 21.69 19.00 -17.67
N VAL A 2 21.87 17.82 -18.26
CA VAL A 2 21.67 16.53 -17.55
C VAL A 2 22.92 16.36 -16.69
N ARG A 3 22.75 16.41 -15.36
CA ARG A 3 23.85 16.14 -14.42
C ARG A 3 24.38 14.73 -14.65
N GLY A 4 25.70 14.57 -14.71
CA GLY A 4 26.39 13.29 -14.77
C GLY A 4 26.10 12.40 -13.58
N PRO A 5 26.65 11.18 -13.51
CA PRO A 5 26.35 10.22 -12.44
C PRO A 5 26.70 10.87 -11.09
N GLN A 6 25.66 11.34 -10.39
CA GLN A 6 25.82 11.85 -9.03
C GLN A 6 26.13 10.63 -8.13
N GLU A 7 26.92 10.87 -7.10
CA GLU A 7 27.28 9.89 -6.07
C GLU A 7 26.10 8.97 -5.71
N ARG A 8 26.34 7.67 -5.67
CA ARG A 8 25.36 6.69 -5.24
C ARG A 8 24.79 7.11 -3.88
N PRO A 9 23.48 7.03 -3.67
CA PRO A 9 22.90 7.33 -2.36
C PRO A 9 23.60 6.47 -1.31
N ARG A 10 23.78 6.99 -0.09
CA ARG A 10 24.15 6.16 1.06
C ARG A 10 23.21 4.96 1.06
N GLY A 11 23.75 3.75 1.23
CA GLY A 11 23.01 2.52 1.03
C GLY A 11 21.69 2.52 1.80
N LYS A 12 20.68 1.85 1.25
CA LYS A 12 19.32 1.75 1.79
C LYS A 12 19.29 1.47 3.29
N TRP A 13 20.20 0.65 3.76
CA TRP A 13 20.28 0.22 5.14
C TRP A 13 20.97 1.21 6.09
N ALA A 14 21.69 2.19 5.58
CA ALA A 14 22.30 3.24 6.40
C ALA A 14 21.30 4.37 6.72
N SER A 15 20.46 4.76 5.75
CA SER A 15 19.38 5.72 5.91
C SER A 15 18.34 5.50 4.82
N PHE A 16 17.33 4.65 5.08
CA PHE A 16 16.36 4.34 4.05
C PHE A 16 15.50 5.53 3.64
N ILE A 17 15.22 6.47 4.53
CA ILE A 17 14.45 7.69 4.20
C ILE A 17 15.24 8.56 3.21
N GLU A 18 16.54 8.77 3.42
CA GLU A 18 17.38 9.52 2.48
C GLU A 18 17.48 8.79 1.14
N TRP A 19 17.70 7.48 1.20
CA TRP A 19 17.71 6.63 0.01
C TRP A 19 16.38 6.72 -0.74
N PHE A 20 15.24 6.55 -0.06
CA PHE A 20 13.92 6.58 -0.68
C PHE A 20 13.62 7.93 -1.31
N ASN A 21 13.85 9.02 -0.58
CA ASN A 21 13.68 10.38 -1.07
C ASN A 21 14.50 10.65 -2.34
N LYS A 22 15.73 10.12 -2.39
CA LYS A 22 16.58 10.28 -3.58
C LYS A 22 16.13 9.39 -4.73
N VAL A 23 15.88 8.10 -4.47
CA VAL A 23 15.58 7.13 -5.53
C VAL A 23 14.28 7.44 -6.27
N ILE A 24 13.23 7.93 -5.58
CA ILE A 24 11.95 8.25 -6.23
C ILE A 24 12.06 9.45 -7.18
N ILE A 25 12.97 10.41 -6.91
CA ILE A 25 13.27 11.52 -7.82
C ILE A 25 14.11 11.03 -9.00
N ASP A 26 15.21 10.33 -8.72
CA ASP A 26 16.17 9.89 -9.73
C ASP A 26 15.54 8.86 -10.70
N ALA A 27 14.70 7.96 -10.20
CA ALA A 27 13.92 7.01 -11.00
C ALA A 27 12.71 7.64 -11.70
N GLU A 28 12.51 8.95 -11.54
CA GLU A 28 11.42 9.71 -12.16
C GLU A 28 10.01 9.23 -11.78
N VAL A 29 9.82 8.80 -10.54
CA VAL A 29 8.54 8.33 -10.01
C VAL A 29 7.76 9.47 -9.37
N TYR A 30 8.41 10.23 -8.48
CA TYR A 30 7.72 11.19 -7.63
C TYR A 30 8.60 12.41 -7.36
N ASP A 31 8.00 13.61 -7.34
CA ASP A 31 8.73 14.84 -7.06
C ASP A 31 8.11 15.59 -5.87
N TYR A 32 8.80 15.57 -4.74
CA TYR A 32 8.36 16.22 -3.49
C TYR A 32 8.89 17.65 -3.32
N ARG A 33 9.58 18.20 -4.32
CA ARG A 33 10.11 19.57 -4.30
C ARG A 33 9.07 20.63 -4.66
N TYR A 34 7.83 20.21 -4.94
CA TYR A 34 6.70 21.11 -5.12
C TYR A 34 6.48 21.96 -3.84
N PRO A 35 6.26 23.29 -3.93
CA PRO A 35 6.31 24.20 -2.77
C PRO A 35 5.08 24.12 -1.86
N VAL A 36 4.34 23.02 -1.88
CA VAL A 36 3.23 22.75 -0.95
C VAL A 36 3.58 21.54 -0.10
N LYS A 37 3.77 21.77 1.20
CA LYS A 37 4.16 20.71 2.14
C LYS A 37 3.12 19.59 2.18
N GLY A 38 3.56 18.37 1.86
CA GLY A 38 2.70 17.17 1.92
C GLY A 38 1.74 17.00 0.72
N ALA A 39 1.89 17.83 -0.33
CA ALA A 39 1.23 17.66 -1.63
C ALA A 39 2.30 17.63 -2.71
N TYR A 40 2.41 16.56 -3.48
CA TYR A 40 3.56 16.31 -4.33
C TYR A 40 3.15 15.82 -5.72
N ILE A 41 4.11 15.69 -6.61
CA ILE A 41 3.87 15.42 -8.03
C ILE A 41 4.22 13.98 -8.37
N TRP A 42 3.27 13.22 -8.91
CA TRP A 42 3.55 11.99 -9.62
C TRP A 42 4.12 12.29 -11.00
N ARG A 43 5.33 11.80 -11.28
CA ARG A 43 5.92 11.93 -12.61
C ARG A 43 5.35 10.85 -13.56
N PRO A 44 5.52 10.97 -14.88
CA PRO A 44 4.91 10.03 -15.85
C PRO A 44 5.17 8.55 -15.56
N TYR A 45 6.40 8.18 -15.16
CA TYR A 45 6.73 6.79 -14.80
C TYR A 45 6.00 6.35 -13.52
N GLY A 46 5.94 7.23 -12.54
CA GLY A 46 5.20 6.99 -11.31
C GLY A 46 3.68 6.86 -11.54
N VAL A 47 3.10 7.69 -12.43
CA VAL A 47 1.68 7.56 -12.82
C VAL A 47 1.43 6.21 -13.49
N ALA A 48 2.35 5.72 -14.30
CA ALA A 48 2.20 4.42 -14.93
C ALA A 48 2.24 3.26 -13.90
N ILE A 49 3.12 3.32 -12.90
CA ILE A 49 3.13 2.37 -11.76
C ILE A 49 1.79 2.44 -11.02
N ARG A 50 1.37 3.65 -10.65
CA ARG A 50 0.10 3.89 -9.93
C ARG A 50 -1.10 3.31 -10.68
N ARG A 51 -1.21 3.54 -11.99
CA ARG A 51 -2.30 3.02 -12.83
C ARG A 51 -2.37 1.49 -12.81
N ASN A 52 -1.23 0.81 -12.83
CA ASN A 52 -1.19 -0.64 -12.76
C ASN A 52 -1.67 -1.16 -11.38
N VAL A 53 -1.30 -0.47 -10.30
CA VAL A 53 -1.77 -0.79 -8.94
C VAL A 53 -3.25 -0.47 -8.77
N GLU A 54 -3.73 0.66 -9.30
CA GLU A 54 -5.15 1.00 -9.28
C GLU A 54 -5.99 0.00 -10.10
N ALA A 55 -5.47 -0.48 -11.22
CA ALA A 55 -6.15 -1.51 -12.03
C ALA A 55 -6.29 -2.83 -11.26
N LEU A 56 -5.25 -3.23 -10.49
CA LEU A 56 -5.33 -4.37 -9.57
C LEU A 56 -6.44 -4.17 -8.52
N ILE A 57 -6.45 -3.00 -7.89
CA ILE A 57 -7.43 -2.68 -6.85
C ILE A 57 -8.85 -2.73 -7.41
N ARG A 58 -9.11 -2.10 -8.58
CA ARG A 58 -10.42 -2.14 -9.24
C ARG A 58 -10.83 -3.57 -9.55
N ARG A 59 -9.98 -4.33 -10.22
CA ARG A 59 -10.28 -5.72 -10.58
C ARG A 59 -10.72 -6.54 -9.37
N LEU A 60 -9.99 -6.47 -8.25
CA LEU A 60 -10.30 -7.27 -7.06
C LEU A 60 -11.59 -6.83 -6.34
N HIS A 61 -11.92 -5.54 -6.38
CA HIS A 61 -13.19 -5.04 -5.83
C HIS A 61 -14.36 -5.37 -6.73
N ASP A 62 -14.22 -5.23 -8.05
CA ASP A 62 -15.25 -5.58 -9.02
C ASP A 62 -15.55 -7.09 -8.99
N GLU A 63 -14.51 -7.95 -8.92
CA GLU A 63 -14.65 -9.41 -8.74
C GLU A 63 -15.44 -9.76 -7.46
N ALA A 64 -15.32 -8.95 -6.39
CA ALA A 64 -16.03 -9.10 -5.14
C ALA A 64 -17.41 -8.39 -5.12
N GLY A 65 -17.89 -7.92 -6.27
CA GLY A 65 -19.22 -7.32 -6.44
C GLY A 65 -19.36 -5.91 -5.90
N HIS A 66 -18.27 -5.16 -5.77
CA HIS A 66 -18.33 -3.73 -5.45
C HIS A 66 -18.53 -2.91 -6.71
N GLN A 67 -19.13 -1.73 -6.55
CA GLN A 67 -19.35 -0.79 -7.63
C GLN A 67 -18.55 0.50 -7.40
N GLU A 68 -17.79 0.94 -8.41
CA GLU A 68 -17.02 2.19 -8.31
C GLU A 68 -17.98 3.39 -8.36
N VAL A 69 -17.78 4.32 -7.43
CA VAL A 69 -18.51 5.59 -7.34
C VAL A 69 -17.53 6.75 -7.30
N LEU A 70 -18.01 7.96 -7.50
CA LEU A 70 -17.20 9.16 -7.36
C LEU A 70 -18.00 10.23 -6.61
N PHE A 71 -17.59 10.48 -5.37
CA PHE A 71 -18.15 11.52 -4.52
C PHE A 71 -17.38 12.83 -4.65
N PRO A 72 -18.06 13.98 -4.45
CA PRO A 72 -17.42 15.28 -4.44
C PRO A 72 -16.29 15.38 -3.40
N VAL A 73 -15.30 16.22 -3.67
CA VAL A 73 -14.20 16.50 -2.76
C VAL A 73 -14.65 17.32 -1.54
N PHE A 74 -15.73 18.07 -1.68
CA PHE A 74 -16.29 18.92 -0.63
C PHE A 74 -17.29 18.15 0.21
N ILE A 75 -17.20 18.33 1.54
CA ILE A 75 -18.19 17.85 2.49
C ILE A 75 -18.80 19.07 3.19
N PRO A 76 -20.12 19.22 3.23
CA PRO A 76 -20.79 20.21 4.08
C PRO A 76 -20.40 19.96 5.54
N TYR A 77 -20.00 21.02 6.25
CA TYR A 77 -19.58 20.88 7.65
C TYR A 77 -20.69 20.30 8.54
N GLU A 78 -21.93 20.58 8.23
CA GLU A 78 -23.08 20.02 8.95
C GLU A 78 -23.15 18.49 8.88
N PHE A 79 -22.70 17.86 7.79
CA PHE A 79 -22.62 16.41 7.70
C PHE A 79 -21.44 15.89 8.51
N PHE A 80 -20.28 16.56 8.38
CA PHE A 80 -19.10 16.21 9.14
C PHE A 80 -19.32 16.32 10.64
N SER A 81 -20.05 17.36 11.10
CA SER A 81 -20.27 17.64 12.52
C SER A 81 -21.35 16.76 13.19
N LYS A 82 -22.13 15.98 12.44
CA LYS A 82 -23.15 15.09 13.00
C LYS A 82 -22.54 13.93 13.79
N GLU A 83 -21.41 13.43 13.39
CA GLU A 83 -20.75 12.29 14.03
C GLU A 83 -19.66 12.79 14.99
N SER A 84 -20.00 12.96 16.28
CA SER A 84 -19.14 13.60 17.29
C SER A 84 -17.88 12.80 17.63
N GLU A 85 -17.91 11.46 17.55
CA GLU A 85 -16.72 10.63 17.77
C GLU A 85 -15.76 10.72 16.59
N HIS A 86 -16.30 10.74 15.37
CA HIS A 86 -15.52 10.91 14.14
C HIS A 86 -14.82 12.27 14.11
N ILE A 87 -15.51 13.35 14.54
CA ILE A 87 -14.92 14.69 14.63
C ILE A 87 -13.70 14.70 15.56
N ARG A 88 -13.79 14.09 16.75
CA ARG A 88 -12.67 14.05 17.70
C ARG A 88 -11.42 13.42 17.09
N GLY A 89 -11.56 12.49 16.14
CA GLY A 89 -10.46 11.89 15.40
C GLY A 89 -9.84 12.81 14.36
N PHE A 90 -10.58 13.80 13.82
CA PHE A 90 -10.17 14.63 12.70
C PHE A 90 -10.26 16.15 12.94
N GLU A 91 -10.67 16.60 14.11
CA GLU A 91 -10.96 18.02 14.39
C GLU A 91 -9.83 18.97 14.01
N ASN A 92 -8.59 18.57 14.23
CA ASN A 92 -7.39 19.34 13.89
C ASN A 92 -6.76 18.98 12.54
N GLU A 93 -7.38 18.05 11.79
CA GLU A 93 -6.82 17.51 10.54
C GLU A 93 -7.64 17.87 9.30
N VAL A 94 -8.63 18.74 9.39
CA VAL A 94 -9.45 19.16 8.25
C VAL A 94 -8.94 20.44 7.60
N PHE A 95 -9.00 20.49 6.27
CA PHE A 95 -8.82 21.71 5.50
C PHE A 95 -10.17 22.39 5.29
N TRP A 96 -10.24 23.66 5.66
CA TRP A 96 -11.42 24.50 5.46
C TRP A 96 -11.37 25.20 4.11
N VAL A 97 -12.52 25.27 3.44
CA VAL A 97 -12.68 26.08 2.23
C VAL A 97 -13.18 27.46 2.65
N SER A 98 -12.32 28.49 2.58
CA SER A 98 -12.54 29.79 3.18
C SER A 98 -13.20 30.84 2.28
N LYS A 99 -13.38 30.58 0.98
CA LYS A 99 -14.07 31.49 0.04
C LYS A 99 -14.75 30.68 -1.05
N GLY A 100 -15.99 30.64 -1.02
CA GLY A 100 -16.85 30.11 -2.03
C GLY A 100 -18.03 31.01 -2.20
N THR A 101 -19.09 30.78 -2.29
CA THR A 101 -20.24 31.29 -2.93
C THR A 101 -21.21 32.01 -2.03
N SER A 102 -21.36 31.64 -0.79
CA SER A 102 -22.14 32.41 0.18
C SER A 102 -21.50 32.33 1.56
N SER A 103 -21.73 33.34 2.38
CA SER A 103 -21.26 33.40 3.75
C SER A 103 -21.86 32.33 4.69
N GLU A 104 -22.73 31.48 4.21
CA GLU A 104 -23.49 30.51 4.99
C GLU A 104 -23.02 29.06 4.80
N GLU A 105 -22.41 28.71 3.68
CA GLU A 105 -21.91 27.36 3.45
C GLU A 105 -20.50 27.15 4.00
N ARG A 106 -20.39 26.37 5.06
CA ARG A 106 -19.11 25.92 5.60
C ARG A 106 -18.76 24.56 4.98
N LEU A 107 -17.71 24.53 4.13
CA LEU A 107 -17.25 23.33 3.45
C LEU A 107 -15.87 22.93 3.97
N ILE A 108 -15.61 21.63 3.99
CA ILE A 108 -14.29 21.06 4.22
C ILE A 108 -13.85 20.22 3.04
N LEU A 109 -12.54 20.06 2.86
CA LEU A 109 -12.00 19.02 2.00
C LEU A 109 -12.07 17.67 2.73
N ARG A 110 -12.57 16.63 2.06
CA ARG A 110 -12.77 15.30 2.66
C ARG A 110 -11.48 14.72 3.27
N PRO A 111 -11.42 14.41 4.57
CA PRO A 111 -10.34 13.62 5.17
C PRO A 111 -10.56 12.11 4.98
N THR A 112 -11.79 11.70 4.81
CA THR A 112 -12.37 10.40 4.48
C THR A 112 -13.84 10.65 4.12
N SER A 113 -14.61 9.67 3.66
CA SER A 113 -15.91 9.94 3.05
C SER A 113 -17.13 9.33 3.78
N GLU A 114 -16.99 8.77 4.99
CA GLU A 114 -18.11 8.21 5.75
C GLU A 114 -19.26 9.23 5.89
N THR A 115 -18.92 10.44 6.31
CA THR A 115 -19.91 11.51 6.54
C THR A 115 -20.49 12.12 5.26
N ALA A 116 -19.83 11.90 4.11
CA ALA A 116 -20.38 12.26 2.80
C ALA A 116 -21.30 11.17 2.24
N MET A 117 -20.96 9.90 2.48
CA MET A 117 -21.68 8.75 1.90
C MET A 117 -22.95 8.41 2.67
N MET A 118 -22.96 8.51 4.00
CA MET A 118 -24.14 8.16 4.82
C MET A 118 -25.41 8.92 4.43
N PRO A 119 -25.39 10.25 4.20
CA PRO A 119 -26.58 10.96 3.71
C PRO A 119 -27.11 10.44 2.38
N MET A 120 -26.24 9.97 1.50
CA MET A 120 -26.63 9.40 0.20
C MET A 120 -27.13 7.97 0.36
N PHE A 121 -26.54 7.16 1.23
CA PHE A 121 -27.04 5.83 1.57
C PHE A 121 -28.49 5.91 2.09
N LYS A 122 -28.81 6.93 2.90
CA LYS A 122 -30.18 7.17 3.35
C LYS A 122 -31.17 7.37 2.20
N LEU A 123 -30.74 7.94 1.08
CA LEU A 123 -31.57 8.14 -0.11
C LEU A 123 -31.62 6.91 -1.04
N TRP A 124 -30.53 6.14 -1.09
CA TRP A 124 -30.40 5.00 -1.99
C TRP A 124 -30.97 3.71 -1.43
N ILE A 125 -30.92 3.55 -0.09
CA ILE A 125 -31.40 2.36 0.60
C ILE A 125 -32.82 2.64 1.12
N ARG A 126 -33.79 1.88 0.64
CA ARG A 126 -35.22 2.02 0.98
C ARG A 126 -35.76 0.75 1.61
N ASP A 127 -35.42 -0.40 1.04
CA ASP A 127 -35.86 -1.71 1.51
C ASP A 127 -34.76 -2.77 1.41
N HIS A 128 -35.07 -3.98 1.87
CA HIS A 128 -34.13 -5.08 1.94
C HIS A 128 -33.56 -5.52 0.57
N THR A 129 -34.18 -5.14 -0.56
CA THR A 129 -33.69 -5.47 -1.90
C THR A 129 -32.56 -4.56 -2.37
N ASP A 130 -32.39 -3.41 -1.74
CA ASP A 130 -31.28 -2.49 -1.98
C ASP A 130 -29.99 -2.94 -1.24
N LEU A 131 -30.05 -4.01 -0.43
CA LEU A 131 -28.94 -4.53 0.38
C LEU A 131 -28.46 -5.91 -0.12
N PRO A 132 -27.15 -6.22 -0.04
CA PRO A 132 -26.09 -5.34 0.45
C PRO A 132 -25.70 -4.28 -0.59
N LEU A 133 -25.52 -3.05 -0.14
CA LEU A 133 -24.90 -1.99 -0.95
C LEU A 133 -23.38 -2.02 -0.73
N ARG A 134 -22.60 -2.14 -1.81
CA ARG A 134 -21.13 -2.20 -1.78
C ARG A 134 -20.56 -1.21 -2.78
N VAL A 135 -20.00 -0.12 -2.30
CA VAL A 135 -19.40 0.91 -3.15
C VAL A 135 -17.97 1.20 -2.76
N TYR A 136 -17.14 1.62 -3.72
CA TYR A 136 -15.78 2.09 -3.48
C TYR A 136 -15.43 3.25 -4.41
N GLN A 137 -14.41 4.00 -4.03
CA GLN A 137 -13.80 5.03 -4.88
C GLN A 137 -12.28 5.06 -4.70
N ILE A 138 -11.56 5.56 -5.72
CA ILE A 138 -10.13 5.87 -5.66
C ILE A 138 -9.99 7.36 -5.93
N VAL A 139 -9.69 8.13 -4.89
CA VAL A 139 -9.79 9.59 -4.91
C VAL A 139 -8.68 10.24 -4.08
N SER A 140 -8.54 11.56 -4.19
CA SER A 140 -7.74 12.34 -3.25
C SER A 140 -8.50 12.57 -1.95
N VAL A 141 -7.80 12.43 -0.82
CA VAL A 141 -8.26 12.86 0.51
C VAL A 141 -7.24 13.82 1.12
N PHE A 142 -7.70 14.67 2.04
CA PHE A 142 -6.93 15.80 2.53
C PHE A 142 -6.90 15.81 4.06
N ARG A 143 -5.68 15.82 4.62
CA ARG A 143 -5.47 15.86 6.08
C ARG A 143 -4.46 16.93 6.41
N ALA A 144 -4.82 17.88 7.26
CA ALA A 144 -3.95 18.97 7.71
C ALA A 144 -2.87 18.44 8.67
N GLU A 145 -2.09 17.46 8.22
CA GLU A 145 -1.06 16.78 9.00
C GLU A 145 -0.08 17.77 9.64
N THR A 146 0.02 17.71 10.96
CA THR A 146 0.88 18.60 11.77
C THR A 146 2.30 18.06 11.93
N LYS A 147 2.46 16.73 11.87
CA LYS A 147 3.76 16.07 11.97
C LYS A 147 4.57 16.25 10.68
N MET A 148 5.82 15.82 10.72
CA MET A 148 6.70 15.85 9.55
C MET A 148 6.14 15.00 8.42
N THR A 149 5.98 15.59 7.24
CA THR A 149 5.54 14.86 6.04
C THR A 149 6.69 14.10 5.40
N HIS A 150 6.37 12.92 4.85
CA HIS A 150 7.31 12.10 4.09
C HIS A 150 6.64 11.66 2.77
N PRO A 151 7.35 11.72 1.63
CA PRO A 151 6.81 11.32 0.34
C PRO A 151 6.14 9.94 0.40
N MET A 152 4.92 9.84 -0.11
CA MET A 152 4.07 8.64 -0.14
C MET A 152 3.75 7.98 1.22
N ILE A 153 4.39 8.39 2.33
CA ILE A 153 4.23 7.80 3.66
C ILE A 153 3.30 8.63 4.54
N ARG A 154 3.56 9.94 4.61
CA ARG A 154 2.74 10.88 5.40
C ARG A 154 2.54 12.17 4.62
N LEU A 155 1.32 12.39 4.17
CA LEU A 155 0.93 13.43 3.24
C LEU A 155 -0.20 14.28 3.79
N ARG A 156 -0.34 15.50 3.26
CA ARG A 156 -1.52 16.36 3.45
C ARG A 156 -2.56 16.18 2.34
N GLU A 157 -2.10 15.98 1.11
CA GLU A 157 -2.90 15.49 0.02
C GLU A 157 -2.48 14.05 -0.30
N ILE A 158 -3.32 13.09 0.04
CA ILE A 158 -3.16 11.69 -0.30
C ILE A 158 -3.87 11.52 -1.64
N SER A 159 -3.13 11.58 -2.72
CA SER A 159 -3.68 11.66 -4.07
C SER A 159 -4.24 10.33 -4.59
N MET A 160 -3.85 9.22 -3.99
CA MET A 160 -4.37 7.88 -4.22
C MET A 160 -4.88 7.30 -2.90
N PHE A 161 -6.15 7.49 -2.63
CA PHE A 161 -6.82 6.87 -1.48
C PHE A 161 -8.01 6.06 -1.99
N LYS A 162 -7.90 4.74 -1.89
CA LYS A 162 -9.03 3.84 -2.12
C LYS A 162 -9.77 3.67 -0.81
N GLU A 163 -11.03 3.98 -0.83
CA GLU A 163 -11.96 3.70 0.27
C GLU A 163 -13.19 2.98 -0.26
N ALA A 164 -13.64 1.99 0.48
CA ALA A 164 -14.89 1.29 0.21
C ALA A 164 -15.80 1.42 1.42
N HIS A 165 -17.08 1.58 1.15
CA HIS A 165 -18.13 1.71 2.15
C HIS A 165 -19.28 0.80 1.79
N THR A 166 -19.77 0.03 2.76
CA THR A 166 -20.82 -0.93 2.50
C THR A 166 -21.93 -0.83 3.53
N ALA A 167 -23.14 -1.24 3.14
CA ALA A 167 -24.28 -1.32 4.01
C ALA A 167 -24.95 -2.70 3.89
N HIS A 168 -25.36 -3.26 5.01
CA HIS A 168 -25.83 -4.62 5.17
C HIS A 168 -27.09 -4.66 6.03
N ALA A 169 -27.93 -5.68 5.80
CA ALA A 169 -29.17 -5.85 6.56
C ALA A 169 -28.91 -6.20 8.03
N ASP A 170 -27.88 -6.98 8.31
CA ASP A 170 -27.60 -7.47 9.64
C ASP A 170 -26.10 -7.54 9.93
N ARG A 171 -25.79 -7.84 11.20
CA ARG A 171 -24.41 -7.99 11.68
C ARG A 171 -23.67 -9.11 10.96
N ASP A 172 -24.31 -10.25 10.76
CA ASP A 172 -23.63 -11.42 10.21
C ASP A 172 -23.22 -11.19 8.75
N ASP A 173 -24.05 -10.47 7.97
CA ASP A 173 -23.72 -10.07 6.62
C ASP A 173 -22.56 -9.06 6.59
N ALA A 174 -22.59 -8.08 7.48
CA ALA A 174 -21.49 -7.10 7.61
C ALA A 174 -20.17 -7.76 8.07
N GLU A 175 -20.23 -8.75 8.97
CA GLU A 175 -19.04 -9.51 9.39
C GLU A 175 -18.49 -10.40 8.24
N ARG A 176 -19.35 -10.93 7.37
CA ARG A 176 -18.90 -11.60 6.12
C ARG A 176 -18.18 -10.62 5.20
N GLN A 177 -18.69 -9.38 5.10
CA GLN A 177 -18.05 -8.32 4.31
C GLN A 177 -16.68 -7.92 4.86
N VAL A 178 -16.51 -7.86 6.18
CA VAL A 178 -15.19 -7.62 6.81
C VAL A 178 -14.20 -8.72 6.41
N LYS A 179 -14.60 -9.98 6.45
CA LYS A 179 -13.75 -11.10 6.02
C LYS A 179 -13.40 -11.01 4.55
N GLU A 180 -14.36 -10.63 3.70
CA GLU A 180 -14.13 -10.43 2.26
C GLU A 180 -13.13 -9.29 2.02
N ALA A 181 -13.26 -8.16 2.71
CA ALA A 181 -12.34 -7.04 2.63
C ALA A 181 -10.90 -7.43 3.03
N ILE A 182 -10.76 -8.26 4.08
CA ILE A 182 -9.46 -8.81 4.50
C ILE A 182 -8.88 -9.69 3.37
N ASN A 183 -9.68 -10.53 2.73
CA ASN A 183 -9.23 -11.39 1.64
C ASN A 183 -8.82 -10.59 0.40
N ILE A 184 -9.57 -9.54 0.05
CA ILE A 184 -9.20 -8.62 -1.03
C ILE A 184 -7.83 -7.99 -0.74
N TYR A 185 -7.62 -7.51 0.49
CA TYR A 185 -6.35 -6.86 0.86
C TYR A 185 -5.18 -7.83 0.89
N LYS A 186 -5.38 -9.06 1.38
CA LYS A 186 -4.35 -10.12 1.27
C LYS A 186 -3.94 -10.31 -0.18
N ARG A 187 -4.90 -10.48 -1.10
CA ARG A 187 -4.63 -10.64 -2.54
C ARG A 187 -3.88 -9.44 -3.12
N ILE A 188 -4.25 -8.20 -2.77
CA ILE A 188 -3.54 -6.99 -3.23
C ILE A 188 -2.08 -7.03 -2.76
N MET A 189 -1.83 -7.30 -1.48
CA MET A 189 -0.47 -7.33 -0.92
C MET A 189 0.36 -8.48 -1.51
N ASP A 190 -0.23 -9.66 -1.65
CA ASP A 190 0.43 -10.83 -2.23
C ASP A 190 0.82 -10.62 -3.70
N GLU A 191 -0.05 -9.99 -4.52
CA GLU A 191 0.25 -9.67 -5.91
C GLU A 191 1.32 -8.58 -6.04
N LEU A 192 1.40 -7.65 -5.09
CA LEU A 192 2.46 -6.64 -5.01
C LEU A 192 3.73 -7.13 -4.28
N CYS A 193 3.75 -8.40 -3.87
CA CYS A 193 4.84 -9.02 -3.11
C CYS A 193 5.15 -8.31 -1.77
N ILE A 194 4.17 -7.64 -1.16
CA ILE A 194 4.31 -6.92 0.10
C ILE A 194 3.97 -7.87 1.24
N PRO A 195 4.87 -8.13 2.21
CA PRO A 195 4.56 -8.91 3.40
C PRO A 195 3.77 -8.07 4.40
N TYR A 196 2.90 -8.70 5.18
CA TYR A 196 2.02 -7.99 6.09
C TYR A 196 1.75 -8.73 7.39
N LEU A 197 1.40 -7.96 8.42
CA LEU A 197 0.83 -8.41 9.69
C LEU A 197 -0.62 -7.97 9.74
N ILE A 198 -1.50 -8.83 10.24
CA ILE A 198 -2.91 -8.49 10.43
C ILE A 198 -3.18 -8.48 11.92
N SER A 199 -3.65 -7.33 12.43
CA SER A 199 -3.94 -7.18 13.85
C SER A 199 -5.27 -6.46 14.07
N LYS A 200 -6.03 -6.90 15.08
CA LYS A 200 -7.18 -6.16 15.60
C LYS A 200 -6.66 -5.08 16.53
N ARG A 201 -6.91 -3.83 16.18
CA ARG A 201 -6.49 -2.67 16.99
C ARG A 201 -7.13 -2.71 18.38
N PRO A 202 -6.42 -2.26 19.42
CA PRO A 202 -7.03 -2.10 20.74
C PRO A 202 -8.06 -0.95 20.74
N GLU A 203 -8.91 -0.90 21.75
CA GLU A 203 -10.00 0.08 21.85
C GLU A 203 -9.53 1.54 21.72
N TRP A 204 -8.38 1.86 22.27
CA TRP A 204 -7.79 3.23 22.24
C TRP A 204 -7.15 3.62 20.91
N ASP A 205 -6.97 2.68 19.95
CA ASP A 205 -6.34 2.93 18.63
C ASP A 205 -7.25 2.50 17.46
N LYS A 206 -8.52 2.16 17.74
CA LYS A 206 -9.49 1.86 16.68
C LYS A 206 -9.92 3.14 15.97
N PHE A 207 -10.41 3.02 14.75
CA PHE A 207 -11.00 4.13 14.00
C PHE A 207 -12.18 4.72 14.78
N ALA A 208 -12.22 6.05 14.87
CA ALA A 208 -13.28 6.76 15.59
C ALA A 208 -14.66 6.45 14.99
N GLY A 209 -15.60 6.04 15.83
CA GLY A 209 -16.92 5.56 15.43
C GLY A 209 -17.00 4.09 15.02
N ALA A 210 -15.89 3.35 14.92
CA ALA A 210 -15.91 1.92 14.64
C ALA A 210 -16.22 1.08 15.90
N VAL A 211 -16.89 -0.04 15.72
CA VAL A 211 -17.01 -1.10 16.73
C VAL A 211 -15.65 -1.75 16.95
N TYR A 212 -14.95 -2.08 15.86
CA TYR A 212 -13.57 -2.51 15.87
C TYR A 212 -12.85 -2.18 14.56
N THR A 213 -11.52 -2.18 14.62
CA THR A 213 -10.62 -1.96 13.47
C THR A 213 -9.64 -3.10 13.31
N ILE A 214 -9.50 -3.60 12.10
CA ILE A 214 -8.43 -4.52 11.68
C ILE A 214 -7.47 -3.73 10.81
N ALA A 215 -6.17 -3.87 11.06
CA ALA A 215 -5.15 -3.19 10.31
C ALA A 215 -4.13 -4.15 9.72
N PHE A 216 -3.62 -3.74 8.56
CA PHE A 216 -2.48 -4.35 7.88
C PHE A 216 -1.27 -3.46 8.11
N ASP A 217 -0.21 -4.02 8.65
CA ASP A 217 1.06 -3.35 8.89
C ASP A 217 2.19 -4.10 8.19
N THR A 218 3.23 -3.39 7.76
CA THR A 218 4.46 -4.00 7.26
C THR A 218 5.68 -3.38 7.94
N ILE A 219 6.81 -4.12 7.98
CA ILE A 219 8.04 -3.65 8.63
C ILE A 219 8.94 -2.98 7.59
N MET A 220 9.31 -1.73 7.85
CA MET A 220 10.22 -0.94 7.02
C MET A 220 11.70 -1.28 7.31
N PRO A 221 12.64 -0.88 6.42
CA PRO A 221 14.06 -1.19 6.61
C PRO A 221 14.70 -0.69 7.90
N ASP A 222 14.15 0.36 8.52
CA ASP A 222 14.59 0.87 9.83
C ASP A 222 13.95 0.15 11.03
N GLY A 223 13.21 -0.91 10.77
CA GLY A 223 12.52 -1.68 11.78
C GLY A 223 11.23 -1.07 12.32
N LYS A 224 10.81 0.11 11.85
CA LYS A 224 9.48 0.64 12.19
C LYS A 224 8.40 -0.01 11.35
N THR A 225 7.17 0.03 11.84
CA THR A 225 6.02 -0.45 11.07
C THR A 225 5.30 0.70 10.37
N MET A 226 4.77 0.39 9.20
CA MET A 226 3.88 1.27 8.46
C MET A 226 2.54 0.58 8.23
N GLN A 227 1.45 1.25 8.64
CA GLN A 227 0.10 0.81 8.33
C GLN A 227 -0.18 1.01 6.85
N ILE A 228 -0.53 -0.07 6.16
CA ILE A 228 -0.75 -0.12 4.71
C ILE A 228 -2.20 -0.36 4.31
N GLY A 229 -3.07 -0.67 5.27
CA GLY A 229 -4.50 -0.82 5.04
C GLY A 229 -5.27 -1.00 6.33
N THR A 230 -6.56 -0.66 6.31
CA THR A 230 -7.49 -0.86 7.44
C THR A 230 -8.83 -1.34 6.97
N VAL A 231 -9.49 -2.15 7.81
CA VAL A 231 -10.85 -2.62 7.65
C VAL A 231 -11.59 -2.33 8.96
N HIS A 232 -12.72 -1.61 8.87
CA HIS A 232 -13.51 -1.19 10.02
C HIS A 232 -14.89 -1.82 9.96
N TYR A 233 -15.31 -2.46 11.03
CA TYR A 233 -16.70 -2.74 11.28
C TYR A 233 -17.31 -1.57 12.04
N LEU A 234 -18.21 -0.85 11.41
CA LEU A 234 -18.83 0.35 11.98
C LEU A 234 -20.14 0.02 12.71
N GLY A 235 -20.70 -1.17 12.49
CA GLY A 235 -21.99 -1.55 13.04
C GLY A 235 -23.09 -0.58 12.62
N GLU A 236 -23.94 -0.18 13.57
CA GLU A 236 -24.99 0.79 13.36
C GLU A 236 -24.59 2.23 13.78
N ASN A 237 -23.35 2.47 14.19
CA ASN A 237 -22.96 3.76 14.77
C ASN A 237 -23.24 4.92 13.81
N PHE A 238 -22.75 4.84 12.57
CA PHE A 238 -23.01 5.86 11.55
C PHE A 238 -24.46 5.84 11.05
N SER A 239 -25.06 4.67 10.85
CA SER A 239 -26.43 4.59 10.34
C SER A 239 -27.46 5.18 11.30
N ARG A 240 -27.25 5.08 12.62
CA ARG A 240 -28.11 5.73 13.62
C ARG A 240 -27.98 7.25 13.59
N VAL A 241 -26.76 7.78 13.50
CA VAL A 241 -26.52 9.22 13.46
C VAL A 241 -27.10 9.88 12.20
N PHE A 242 -27.00 9.20 11.05
CA PHE A 242 -27.50 9.69 9.76
C PHE A 242 -28.92 9.21 9.43
N ASP A 243 -29.54 8.41 10.32
CA ASP A 243 -30.86 7.82 10.15
C ASP A 243 -31.00 6.99 8.85
N VAL A 244 -30.00 6.13 8.59
CA VAL A 244 -29.98 5.23 7.41
C VAL A 244 -30.68 3.93 7.78
N LYS A 245 -31.90 3.77 7.25
CA LYS A 245 -32.80 2.65 7.53
C LYS A 245 -33.30 2.01 6.24
N TYR A 246 -33.71 0.75 6.36
CA TYR A 246 -34.38 0.02 5.29
C TYR A 246 -35.65 -0.68 5.82
N LEU A 247 -36.63 -0.88 4.94
CA LEU A 247 -37.81 -1.67 5.25
C LEU A 247 -37.46 -3.17 5.16
N GLY A 248 -37.52 -3.85 6.30
CA GLY A 248 -37.28 -5.29 6.36
C GLY A 248 -38.42 -6.14 5.80
N ARG A 249 -38.17 -7.42 5.60
CA ARG A 249 -39.19 -8.39 5.16
C ARG A 249 -40.31 -8.59 6.21
N ASP A 250 -40.04 -8.23 7.43
CA ASP A 250 -40.99 -8.24 8.56
C ASP A 250 -41.90 -7.00 8.60
N GLY A 251 -41.74 -6.09 7.62
CA GLY A 251 -42.50 -4.84 7.57
C GLY A 251 -42.05 -3.77 8.54
N GLN A 252 -40.91 -3.96 9.23
CA GLN A 252 -40.36 -2.99 10.18
C GLN A 252 -39.17 -2.23 9.56
N MET A 253 -38.87 -1.04 10.11
CA MET A 253 -37.71 -0.25 9.75
C MET A 253 -36.52 -0.65 10.62
N HIS A 254 -35.41 -1.05 9.98
CA HIS A 254 -34.16 -1.43 10.63
C HIS A 254 -33.03 -0.51 10.24
N TYR A 255 -32.11 -0.24 11.14
CA TYR A 255 -30.85 0.42 10.79
C TYR A 255 -29.93 -0.55 10.03
N VAL A 256 -29.19 -0.04 9.05
CA VAL A 256 -28.20 -0.84 8.34
C VAL A 256 -26.93 -1.00 9.18
N HIS A 257 -26.28 -2.16 9.08
CA HIS A 257 -24.91 -2.35 9.54
C HIS A 257 -23.93 -1.93 8.46
N THR A 258 -22.90 -1.17 8.82
CA THR A 258 -21.97 -0.60 7.86
C THR A 258 -20.53 -1.08 8.10
N THR A 259 -19.74 -1.10 7.04
CA THR A 259 -18.29 -1.31 7.08
C THR A 259 -17.59 -0.24 6.25
N SER A 260 -16.35 0.08 6.59
CA SER A 260 -15.47 0.87 5.73
C SER A 260 -14.06 0.30 5.71
N TYR A 261 -13.36 0.44 4.59
CA TYR A 261 -11.98 -0.07 4.47
C TYR A 261 -11.19 0.71 3.44
N GLY A 262 -9.95 1.06 3.81
CA GLY A 262 -9.10 1.97 3.07
C GLY A 262 -7.67 1.47 2.87
N ILE A 263 -7.12 1.78 1.71
CA ILE A 263 -5.69 1.70 1.39
C ILE A 263 -5.28 2.97 0.65
N SER A 264 -4.03 3.39 0.82
CA SER A 264 -3.52 4.60 0.20
C SER A 264 -2.26 4.31 -0.63
N GLU A 265 -1.67 5.35 -1.20
CA GLU A 265 -0.39 5.27 -1.91
C GLU A 265 0.77 4.71 -1.05
N ARG A 266 0.55 4.50 0.27
CA ARG A 266 1.49 3.77 1.14
C ARG A 266 1.79 2.36 0.65
N ILE A 267 0.85 1.70 -0.05
CA ILE A 267 1.12 0.37 -0.63
C ILE A 267 2.16 0.46 -1.75
N ILE A 268 2.13 1.53 -2.56
CA ILE A 268 3.16 1.77 -3.57
C ILE A 268 4.49 2.10 -2.90
N ALA A 269 4.49 2.98 -1.88
CA ALA A 269 5.68 3.26 -1.09
C ALA A 269 6.28 1.97 -0.50
N SER A 270 5.47 1.12 0.12
CA SER A 270 5.89 -0.16 0.70
C SER A 270 6.53 -1.06 -0.35
N MET A 271 5.89 -1.23 -1.51
CA MET A 271 6.42 -2.01 -2.62
C MET A 271 7.80 -1.49 -3.06
N LEU A 272 7.92 -0.18 -3.28
CA LEU A 272 9.17 0.44 -3.72
C LEU A 272 10.29 0.34 -2.66
N ILE A 273 9.94 0.53 -1.38
CA ILE A 273 10.89 0.51 -0.28
C ILE A 273 11.36 -0.91 0.04
N ILE A 274 10.45 -1.87 0.14
CA ILE A 274 10.77 -3.24 0.53
C ILE A 274 11.70 -3.89 -0.49
N HIS A 275 11.39 -3.74 -1.77
CA HIS A 275 12.11 -4.44 -2.84
C HIS A 275 13.31 -3.68 -3.39
N GLY A 276 13.32 -2.35 -3.37
CA GLY A 276 14.45 -1.56 -3.87
C GLY A 276 15.76 -1.90 -3.14
N ASP A 277 16.87 -1.63 -3.79
CA ASP A 277 18.24 -1.84 -3.30
C ASP A 277 19.15 -0.63 -3.55
N ASP A 278 20.44 -0.75 -3.30
CA ASP A 278 21.42 0.32 -3.51
C ASP A 278 21.58 0.73 -4.99
N ARG A 279 21.05 -0.05 -5.93
CA ARG A 279 21.07 0.27 -7.36
C ARG A 279 19.81 0.99 -7.83
N GLY A 280 18.73 0.95 -7.04
CA GLY A 280 17.49 1.63 -7.36
C GLY A 280 16.24 0.84 -6.98
N LEU A 281 15.17 1.04 -7.73
CA LEU A 281 13.91 0.33 -7.54
C LEU A 281 14.00 -1.11 -8.04
N LEU A 282 13.09 -1.94 -7.54
CA LEU A 282 12.75 -3.24 -8.09
C LEU A 282 11.23 -3.37 -8.08
N LEU A 283 10.64 -3.57 -9.25
CA LEU A 283 9.19 -3.65 -9.41
C LEU A 283 8.75 -5.10 -9.65
N PRO A 284 7.65 -5.55 -9.03
CA PRO A 284 7.05 -6.81 -9.40
C PRO A 284 6.73 -6.81 -10.90
N PRO A 285 7.22 -7.77 -11.68
CA PRO A 285 7.07 -7.80 -13.13
C PRO A 285 5.66 -7.57 -13.64
N ARG A 286 4.65 -8.12 -12.95
CA ARG A 286 3.25 -7.97 -13.33
C ARG A 286 2.78 -6.51 -13.31
N TYR A 287 3.32 -5.69 -12.41
CA TYR A 287 2.91 -4.29 -12.19
C TYR A 287 3.91 -3.25 -12.67
N ALA A 288 5.08 -3.68 -13.14
CA ALA A 288 6.07 -2.80 -13.78
C ALA A 288 5.50 -2.16 -15.06
N PRO A 289 5.60 -0.84 -15.27
CA PRO A 289 5.17 -0.21 -16.52
C PRO A 289 5.91 -0.74 -17.75
N ILE A 290 7.18 -1.07 -17.57
CA ILE A 290 8.05 -1.72 -18.55
C ILE A 290 8.53 -3.02 -17.91
N GLN A 291 8.22 -4.15 -18.54
CA GLN A 291 8.63 -5.47 -18.06
C GLN A 291 9.99 -5.86 -18.59
N VAL A 292 10.25 -5.49 -19.85
CA VAL A 292 11.51 -5.76 -20.54
C VAL A 292 11.99 -4.47 -21.19
N VAL A 293 13.21 -4.06 -20.87
CA VAL A 293 13.90 -3.06 -21.67
C VAL A 293 14.86 -3.76 -22.63
N VAL A 294 14.78 -3.43 -23.92
CA VAL A 294 15.65 -3.97 -24.95
C VAL A 294 16.73 -2.94 -25.29
N ILE A 295 17.99 -3.32 -25.18
CA ILE A 295 19.14 -2.42 -25.35
C ILE A 295 20.05 -2.96 -26.43
N PRO A 296 20.13 -2.30 -27.61
CA PRO A 296 21.11 -2.62 -28.62
C PRO A 296 22.52 -2.24 -28.14
N ILE A 297 23.47 -3.18 -28.29
CA ILE A 297 24.88 -3.00 -27.94
C ILE A 297 25.66 -2.82 -29.23
N MET A 298 25.93 -1.56 -29.58
CA MET A 298 26.53 -1.20 -30.87
C MET A 298 27.69 -0.22 -30.70
N TYR A 299 28.68 -0.35 -31.55
CA TYR A 299 29.72 0.64 -31.80
C TYR A 299 29.45 1.29 -33.15
N GLY A 300 28.75 2.43 -33.20
CA GLY A 300 28.30 3.05 -34.46
C GLY A 300 26.91 2.61 -34.89
N GLU A 301 26.62 2.71 -36.20
CA GLU A 301 25.37 2.23 -36.81
C GLU A 301 25.48 0.78 -37.22
N ASP A 302 24.66 -0.08 -36.64
CA ASP A 302 24.55 -1.48 -37.03
C ASP A 302 23.06 -1.78 -37.30
N GLN A 303 22.72 -1.79 -38.61
CA GLN A 303 21.35 -1.97 -39.04
C GLN A 303 20.83 -3.39 -38.76
N GLU A 304 21.72 -4.40 -38.77
CA GLU A 304 21.36 -5.79 -38.50
C GLU A 304 20.94 -5.94 -37.04
N VAL A 305 21.72 -5.37 -36.10
CA VAL A 305 21.35 -5.33 -34.67
C VAL A 305 20.04 -4.59 -34.46
N LEU A 306 19.82 -3.41 -35.09
CA LEU A 306 18.59 -2.64 -34.95
C LEU A 306 17.36 -3.38 -35.49
N ASN A 307 17.49 -4.08 -36.61
CA ASN A 307 16.42 -4.90 -37.19
C ASN A 307 16.08 -6.07 -36.22
N TYR A 308 17.10 -6.78 -35.74
CA TYR A 308 16.95 -7.89 -34.81
C TYR A 308 16.24 -7.45 -33.53
N VAL A 309 16.66 -6.31 -32.96
CA VAL A 309 16.01 -5.70 -31.75
C VAL A 309 14.55 -5.39 -32.01
N LYS A 310 14.19 -4.82 -33.16
CA LYS A 310 12.79 -4.53 -33.53
C LYS A 310 11.96 -5.80 -33.64
N ASP A 311 12.51 -6.84 -34.28
CA ASP A 311 11.81 -8.10 -34.46
C ASP A 311 11.55 -8.79 -33.14
N VAL A 312 12.58 -8.95 -32.28
CA VAL A 312 12.43 -9.54 -30.92
C VAL A 312 11.47 -8.72 -30.06
N SER A 313 11.55 -7.40 -30.13
CA SER A 313 10.62 -6.53 -29.38
C SER A 313 9.18 -6.71 -29.86
N SER A 314 8.96 -6.86 -31.16
CA SER A 314 7.62 -7.11 -31.73
C SER A 314 7.08 -8.47 -31.29
N GLU A 315 7.92 -9.51 -31.24
CA GLU A 315 7.52 -10.84 -30.74
C GLU A 315 7.08 -10.77 -29.26
N LEU A 316 7.82 -10.05 -28.42
CA LEU A 316 7.49 -9.84 -27.01
C LEU A 316 6.18 -9.03 -26.85
N ILE A 317 6.00 -7.95 -27.61
CA ILE A 317 4.79 -7.12 -27.59
C ILE A 317 3.58 -7.93 -28.02
N ASN A 318 3.69 -8.72 -29.10
CA ASN A 318 2.62 -9.60 -29.59
C ASN A 318 2.26 -10.70 -28.55
N ALA A 319 3.21 -11.06 -27.68
CA ALA A 319 2.98 -11.98 -26.55
C ALA A 319 2.37 -11.29 -25.32
N GLY A 320 2.04 -9.99 -25.40
CA GLY A 320 1.41 -9.19 -24.33
C GLY A 320 2.41 -8.65 -23.31
N ILE A 321 3.71 -8.65 -23.60
CA ILE A 321 4.77 -8.15 -22.71
C ILE A 321 4.96 -6.64 -22.97
N ARG A 322 5.05 -5.84 -21.90
CA ARG A 322 5.32 -4.40 -21.99
C ARG A 322 6.81 -4.15 -22.20
N VAL A 323 7.17 -3.79 -23.42
CA VAL A 323 8.55 -3.61 -23.87
C VAL A 323 8.87 -2.14 -24.11
N HIS A 324 10.10 -1.74 -23.80
CA HIS A 324 10.68 -0.48 -24.22
C HIS A 324 12.03 -0.73 -24.91
N ILE A 325 12.25 -0.12 -26.07
CA ILE A 325 13.53 -0.17 -26.76
C ILE A 325 14.31 1.10 -26.40
N ASP A 326 15.51 0.94 -25.83
CA ASP A 326 16.40 2.07 -25.58
C ASP A 326 17.49 2.15 -26.65
N ASP A 327 17.15 2.77 -27.75
CA ASP A 327 18.04 2.99 -28.91
C ASP A 327 18.76 4.34 -28.88
N ARG A 328 18.75 5.07 -27.75
CA ARG A 328 19.44 6.37 -27.60
C ARG A 328 20.91 6.24 -27.98
N ARG A 329 21.33 7.08 -28.92
CA ARG A 329 22.71 7.03 -29.49
C ARG A 329 23.71 7.85 -28.66
N ASP A 330 23.24 8.82 -27.91
CA ASP A 330 24.06 9.71 -27.06
C ASP A 330 24.41 9.10 -25.70
N LYS A 331 23.99 7.86 -25.44
CA LYS A 331 24.22 7.14 -24.19
C LYS A 331 24.98 5.83 -24.41
N THR A 332 25.94 5.58 -23.53
CA THR A 332 26.66 4.28 -23.55
C THR A 332 25.77 3.15 -23.02
N PRO A 333 26.03 1.89 -23.41
CA PRO A 333 25.28 0.75 -22.84
C PRO A 333 25.30 0.73 -21.31
N GLY A 334 26.45 0.96 -20.68
CA GLY A 334 26.57 1.01 -19.21
C GLY A 334 25.71 2.08 -18.56
N TRP A 335 25.57 3.26 -19.20
CA TRP A 335 24.67 4.30 -18.73
C TRP A 335 23.20 3.85 -18.83
N LYS A 336 22.81 3.21 -19.94
CA LYS A 336 21.44 2.67 -20.12
C LYS A 336 21.14 1.58 -19.10
N PHE A 337 22.08 0.69 -18.81
CA PHE A 337 21.94 -0.34 -17.78
C PHE A 337 21.64 0.28 -16.42
N TYR A 338 22.47 1.23 -15.99
CA TYR A 338 22.26 1.95 -14.74
C TYR A 338 20.90 2.68 -14.69
N TYR A 339 20.51 3.35 -15.78
CA TYR A 339 19.25 4.10 -15.84
C TYR A 339 18.02 3.20 -15.65
N TRP A 340 18.01 2.02 -16.28
CA TRP A 340 16.90 1.09 -16.20
C TRP A 340 16.93 0.25 -14.90
N GLU A 341 18.10 -0.05 -14.37
CA GLU A 341 18.27 -0.63 -13.04
C GLU A 341 17.70 0.32 -11.96
N LEU A 342 18.00 1.62 -12.08
CA LEU A 342 17.50 2.65 -11.17
C LEU A 342 15.95 2.71 -11.19
N LYS A 343 15.33 2.58 -12.35
CA LYS A 343 13.87 2.54 -12.53
C LYS A 343 13.23 1.22 -12.11
N GLY A 344 14.01 0.20 -11.83
CA GLY A 344 13.50 -1.09 -11.36
C GLY A 344 12.84 -1.93 -12.45
N VAL A 345 13.23 -1.76 -13.71
CA VAL A 345 12.74 -2.60 -14.81
C VAL A 345 13.19 -4.05 -14.58
N PRO A 346 12.26 -5.03 -14.53
CA PRO A 346 12.56 -6.39 -14.07
C PRO A 346 13.57 -7.14 -14.93
N ILE A 347 13.51 -6.98 -16.25
CA ILE A 347 14.35 -7.71 -17.21
C ILE A 347 14.99 -6.74 -18.19
N ARG A 348 16.29 -6.85 -18.37
CA ARG A 348 17.02 -6.20 -19.47
C ARG A 348 17.38 -7.26 -20.51
N LEU A 349 17.05 -6.99 -21.77
CA LEU A 349 17.41 -7.78 -22.93
C LEU A 349 18.49 -7.02 -23.71
N GLU A 350 19.65 -7.61 -23.83
CA GLU A 350 20.83 -7.08 -24.52
C GLU A 350 20.99 -7.80 -25.86
N VAL A 351 21.26 -7.05 -26.94
CA VAL A 351 21.53 -7.60 -28.28
C VAL A 351 22.72 -6.88 -28.87
N GLY A 352 23.77 -7.61 -29.13
CA GLY A 352 24.96 -7.17 -29.88
C GLY A 352 25.18 -7.94 -31.18
N PRO A 353 26.25 -7.62 -31.96
CA PRO A 353 26.55 -8.30 -33.22
C PRO A 353 26.78 -9.81 -33.08
N SER A 354 27.34 -10.27 -31.96
CA SER A 354 27.49 -11.70 -31.66
C SER A 354 26.16 -12.40 -31.46
N ASP A 355 25.23 -11.74 -30.71
CA ASP A 355 23.90 -12.29 -30.46
C ASP A 355 23.11 -12.46 -31.75
N VAL A 356 23.21 -11.49 -32.67
CA VAL A 356 22.58 -11.58 -34.01
C VAL A 356 23.13 -12.77 -34.80
N LYS A 357 24.47 -12.98 -34.83
CA LYS A 357 25.12 -14.11 -35.54
C LYS A 357 24.69 -15.46 -34.95
N GLU A 358 24.54 -15.55 -33.66
CA GLU A 358 24.14 -16.75 -32.92
C GLU A 358 22.63 -16.95 -32.90
N ASN A 359 21.86 -16.01 -33.46
CA ASN A 359 20.40 -15.95 -33.37
C ASN A 359 19.89 -16.11 -31.93
N ALA A 360 20.45 -15.31 -31.02
CA ALA A 360 20.21 -15.33 -29.58
C ALA A 360 20.07 -13.91 -29.00
N ALA A 361 19.81 -13.80 -27.71
CA ALA A 361 19.86 -12.56 -26.93
C ALA A 361 20.27 -12.85 -25.49
N THR A 362 20.84 -11.85 -24.81
CA THR A 362 21.19 -11.97 -23.40
C THR A 362 20.12 -11.30 -22.52
N LEU A 363 19.49 -12.08 -21.64
CA LEU A 363 18.55 -11.61 -20.62
C LEU A 363 19.29 -11.42 -19.30
N THR A 364 19.09 -10.28 -18.65
CA THR A 364 19.61 -9.98 -17.30
C THR A 364 18.47 -9.70 -16.34
N ARG A 365 18.42 -10.41 -15.23
CA ARG A 365 17.46 -10.18 -14.13
C ARG A 365 17.86 -8.97 -13.32
N ARG A 366 16.88 -8.15 -12.90
CA ARG A 366 17.12 -6.99 -12.03
C ARG A 366 17.37 -7.38 -10.57
N ASP A 367 16.75 -8.46 -10.08
CA ASP A 367 16.80 -8.87 -8.68
C ASP A 367 18.13 -9.58 -8.29
N THR A 368 18.70 -10.40 -9.18
CA THR A 368 19.93 -11.17 -8.92
C THR A 368 21.11 -10.75 -9.79
N PHE A 369 20.86 -9.99 -10.87
CA PHE A 369 21.83 -9.64 -11.92
C PHE A 369 22.40 -10.83 -12.70
N GLU A 370 21.80 -12.00 -12.55
CA GLU A 370 22.12 -13.17 -13.35
C GLU A 370 21.81 -12.94 -14.82
N LYS A 371 22.66 -13.50 -15.68
CA LYS A 371 22.57 -13.40 -17.13
C LYS A 371 22.31 -14.75 -17.76
N TYR A 372 21.43 -14.75 -18.76
CA TYR A 372 21.04 -15.93 -19.51
C TYR A 372 21.14 -15.64 -21.02
N THR A 373 21.95 -16.38 -21.76
CA THR A 373 21.93 -16.34 -23.23
C THR A 373 20.83 -17.28 -23.71
N VAL A 374 19.87 -16.75 -24.47
CA VAL A 374 18.66 -17.46 -24.86
C VAL A 374 18.53 -17.42 -26.39
N PRO A 375 18.32 -18.58 -27.07
CA PRO A 375 18.01 -18.61 -28.48
C PRO A 375 16.73 -17.82 -28.80
N ARG A 376 16.68 -17.13 -29.92
CA ARG A 376 15.58 -16.25 -30.33
C ARG A 376 14.19 -16.90 -30.16
N GLY A 377 14.05 -18.15 -30.67
CA GLY A 377 12.77 -18.86 -30.60
C GLY A 377 12.25 -19.18 -29.20
N SER A 378 13.08 -19.01 -28.16
CA SER A 378 12.72 -19.25 -26.74
C SER A 378 12.65 -17.98 -25.90
N ILE A 379 12.89 -16.80 -26.48
CA ILE A 379 12.97 -15.54 -25.70
C ILE A 379 11.65 -15.24 -24.98
N VAL A 380 10.50 -15.39 -25.63
CA VAL A 380 9.18 -15.08 -25.03
C VAL A 380 8.91 -15.98 -23.82
N GLU A 381 9.18 -17.27 -23.95
CA GLU A 381 9.00 -18.24 -22.86
C GLU A 381 9.96 -17.96 -21.70
N ALA A 382 11.24 -17.78 -22.01
CA ALA A 382 12.27 -17.44 -21.01
C ALA A 382 11.92 -16.14 -20.24
N VAL A 383 11.43 -15.11 -20.92
CA VAL A 383 10.98 -13.86 -20.27
C VAL A 383 9.82 -14.14 -19.30
N ARG A 384 8.83 -14.95 -19.67
CA ARG A 384 7.71 -15.31 -18.79
C ARG A 384 8.17 -16.09 -17.56
N GLU A 385 9.05 -17.06 -17.74
CA GLU A 385 9.64 -17.84 -16.64
C GLU A 385 10.45 -16.95 -15.70
N LEU A 386 11.29 -16.06 -16.26
CA LEU A 386 12.06 -15.12 -15.46
C LEU A 386 11.17 -14.15 -14.68
N MET A 387 10.10 -13.63 -15.28
CA MET A 387 9.13 -12.77 -14.57
C MET A 387 8.52 -13.50 -13.38
N SER A 388 8.09 -14.75 -13.55
CA SER A 388 7.55 -15.57 -12.44
C SER A 388 8.59 -15.79 -11.35
N SER A 389 9.80 -16.17 -11.75
CA SER A 389 10.92 -16.42 -10.82
C SER A 389 11.34 -15.16 -10.05
N ILE A 390 11.28 -13.98 -10.67
CA ILE A 390 11.54 -12.69 -10.01
C ILE A 390 10.47 -12.42 -8.96
N GLU A 391 9.17 -12.58 -9.29
CA GLU A 391 8.07 -12.39 -8.32
C GLU A 391 8.19 -13.34 -7.13
N ASP A 392 8.53 -14.61 -7.37
CA ASP A 392 8.70 -15.59 -6.29
C ASP A 392 9.88 -15.25 -5.37
N ASN A 393 11.01 -14.80 -5.96
CA ASN A 393 12.17 -14.36 -5.19
C ASN A 393 11.85 -13.09 -4.36
N MET A 394 11.16 -12.12 -4.95
CA MET A 394 10.71 -10.91 -4.26
C MET A 394 9.81 -11.25 -3.07
N ARG A 395 8.79 -12.09 -3.30
CA ARG A 395 7.87 -12.54 -2.25
C ARG A 395 8.59 -13.28 -1.14
N LYS A 396 9.43 -14.24 -1.49
CA LYS A 396 10.21 -15.03 -0.51
C LYS A 396 11.08 -14.13 0.36
N SER A 397 11.89 -13.27 -0.25
CA SER A 397 12.81 -12.38 0.47
C SER A 397 12.07 -11.41 1.39
N ALA A 398 10.93 -10.86 0.95
CA ALA A 398 10.13 -9.94 1.74
C ALA A 398 9.49 -10.61 2.96
N TRP A 399 8.95 -11.83 2.79
CA TRP A 399 8.39 -12.60 3.91
C TRP A 399 9.45 -13.11 4.88
N GLU A 400 10.65 -13.47 4.40
CA GLU A 400 11.79 -13.83 5.26
C GLU A 400 12.23 -12.63 6.11
N TRP A 401 12.30 -11.43 5.50
CA TRP A 401 12.55 -10.19 6.22
C TRP A 401 11.53 -9.96 7.34
N LEU A 402 10.25 -10.01 7.03
CA LEU A 402 9.18 -9.78 8.01
C LEU A 402 9.31 -10.76 9.18
N ARG A 403 9.39 -12.07 8.90
CA ARG A 403 9.44 -13.12 9.93
C ARG A 403 10.64 -12.97 10.84
N LYS A 404 11.79 -12.61 10.30
CA LYS A 404 13.05 -12.41 11.08
C LYS A 404 12.92 -11.26 12.08
N HIS A 405 12.04 -10.29 11.82
CA HIS A 405 11.87 -9.10 12.65
C HIS A 405 10.65 -9.15 13.57
N ILE A 406 10.04 -10.32 13.75
CA ILE A 406 9.03 -10.58 14.77
C ILE A 406 9.69 -11.37 15.89
N LYS A 407 9.62 -10.83 17.10
CA LYS A 407 10.19 -11.44 18.30
C LYS A 407 9.13 -11.54 19.39
N ARG A 408 9.36 -12.36 20.40
CA ARG A 408 8.50 -12.50 21.58
C ARG A 408 9.28 -12.26 22.86
N SER A 409 8.61 -11.66 23.84
CA SER A 409 9.12 -11.54 25.20
C SER A 409 7.96 -11.54 26.20
N SER A 410 8.15 -12.19 27.33
CA SER A 410 7.23 -12.10 28.46
C SER A 410 7.58 -10.98 29.45
N ASN A 411 8.69 -10.29 29.23
CA ASN A 411 9.23 -9.25 30.10
C ASN A 411 9.26 -7.90 29.37
N VAL A 412 8.67 -6.87 29.97
CA VAL A 412 8.57 -5.52 29.39
C VAL A 412 9.94 -4.89 29.11
N ASN A 413 10.94 -5.10 30.01
CA ASN A 413 12.28 -4.54 29.82
C ASN A 413 13.02 -5.21 28.66
N GLU A 414 12.90 -6.52 28.53
CA GLU A 414 13.43 -7.25 27.38
C GLU A 414 12.71 -6.83 26.08
N ALA A 415 11.37 -6.69 26.12
CA ALA A 415 10.60 -6.20 24.98
C ALA A 415 11.07 -4.81 24.53
N LYS A 416 11.33 -3.88 25.46
CA LYS A 416 11.91 -2.56 25.15
C LYS A 416 13.30 -2.67 24.48
N ALA A 417 14.16 -3.54 24.97
CA ALA A 417 15.47 -3.78 24.37
C ALA A 417 15.36 -4.31 22.94
N LEU A 418 14.48 -5.29 22.71
CA LEU A 418 14.21 -5.84 21.38
C LEU A 418 13.62 -4.81 20.41
N LEU A 419 12.71 -3.94 20.89
CA LEU A 419 12.14 -2.85 20.10
C LEU A 419 13.17 -1.78 19.71
N ASN A 420 14.23 -1.61 20.49
CA ASN A 420 15.35 -0.73 20.13
C ASN A 420 16.18 -1.27 18.96
N GLU A 421 16.18 -2.58 18.74
CA GLU A 421 16.79 -3.21 17.57
C GLU A 421 15.90 -3.07 16.32
N GLY A 422 14.64 -2.68 16.50
CA GLY A 422 13.61 -2.59 15.45
C GLY A 422 12.80 -3.86 15.25
N GLY A 423 11.69 -3.74 14.57
CA GLY A 423 10.76 -4.83 14.29
C GLY A 423 9.51 -4.78 15.16
N VAL A 424 8.91 -5.95 15.32
CA VAL A 424 7.69 -6.17 16.10
C VAL A 424 8.01 -7.10 17.28
N VAL A 425 7.53 -6.76 18.46
CA VAL A 425 7.61 -7.62 19.63
C VAL A 425 6.21 -7.98 20.09
N GLU A 426 5.95 -9.28 20.25
CA GLU A 426 4.70 -9.80 20.81
C GLU A 426 4.91 -10.05 22.31
N VAL A 427 4.06 -9.44 23.15
CA VAL A 427 4.07 -9.62 24.60
C VAL A 427 2.72 -10.17 25.09
N PRO A 428 2.70 -10.97 26.19
CA PRO A 428 1.46 -11.48 26.74
C PRO A 428 0.63 -10.33 27.35
N TRP A 429 -0.64 -10.29 27.01
CA TRP A 429 -1.59 -9.25 27.44
C TRP A 429 -2.93 -9.85 27.86
N SER A 430 -3.49 -9.33 28.95
CA SER A 430 -4.74 -9.77 29.53
C SER A 430 -6.00 -9.28 28.78
N GLY A 431 -5.85 -8.40 27.78
CA GLY A 431 -6.99 -7.71 27.15
C GLY A 431 -7.45 -6.45 27.89
N ASP A 432 -6.88 -6.14 29.06
CA ASP A 432 -7.21 -4.94 29.83
C ASP A 432 -6.50 -3.70 29.26
N ASP A 433 -7.28 -2.67 28.91
CA ASP A 433 -6.77 -1.43 28.31
C ASP A 433 -5.73 -0.72 29.18
N GLY A 434 -5.92 -0.72 30.50
CA GLY A 434 -4.99 -0.09 31.44
C GLY A 434 -3.63 -0.81 31.44
N CYS A 435 -3.62 -2.14 31.39
CA CYS A 435 -2.41 -2.94 31.28
C CYS A 435 -1.74 -2.74 29.92
N GLY A 436 -2.51 -2.72 28.84
CA GLY A 436 -1.98 -2.46 27.50
C GLY A 436 -1.30 -1.09 27.36
N LYS A 437 -1.90 -0.03 27.92
CA LYS A 437 -1.29 1.30 27.96
C LYS A 437 -0.02 1.35 28.79
N LYS A 438 0.03 0.66 29.93
CA LYS A 438 1.26 0.52 30.75
C LYS A 438 2.37 -0.19 29.99
N ILE A 439 2.03 -1.24 29.21
CA ILE A 439 2.98 -1.92 28.34
C ILE A 439 3.60 -0.92 27.35
N MET A 440 2.75 -0.15 26.64
CA MET A 440 3.19 0.85 25.66
C MET A 440 4.09 1.92 26.28
N GLU A 441 3.69 2.49 27.42
CA GLU A 441 4.48 3.50 28.14
C GLU A 441 5.84 2.96 28.56
N SER A 442 5.87 1.75 29.15
CA SER A 442 7.11 1.13 29.62
C SER A 442 8.07 0.76 28.49
N THR A 443 7.52 0.37 27.33
CA THR A 443 8.32 -0.03 26.16
C THR A 443 8.62 1.14 25.21
N GLU A 444 8.03 2.32 25.43
CA GLU A 444 8.12 3.50 24.55
C GLU A 444 7.75 3.13 23.09
N SER A 445 6.66 2.39 22.93
CA SER A 445 6.22 1.87 21.64
C SER A 445 4.72 2.06 21.42
N ASP A 446 4.26 1.78 20.21
CA ASP A 446 2.86 1.76 19.84
C ASP A 446 2.33 0.32 19.85
N ALA A 447 1.07 0.12 20.22
CA ALA A 447 0.38 -1.15 20.07
C ALA A 447 -0.16 -1.29 18.64
N LEU A 448 0.23 -2.36 17.96
CA LEU A 448 -0.37 -2.76 16.68
C LEU A 448 -1.67 -3.58 16.91
N GLY A 449 -1.81 -4.19 18.08
CA GLY A 449 -3.00 -4.92 18.49
C GLY A 449 -2.83 -6.43 18.56
N ILE A 450 -3.97 -7.12 18.60
CA ILE A 450 -4.03 -8.59 18.72
C ILE A 450 -3.78 -9.21 17.34
N PRO A 451 -2.83 -10.16 17.21
CA PRO A 451 -2.60 -10.90 15.97
C PRO A 451 -3.86 -11.64 15.49
N LEU A 452 -4.15 -11.55 14.20
CA LEU A 452 -5.21 -12.34 13.53
C LEU A 452 -4.65 -13.33 12.49
N ASP A 453 -3.35 -13.36 12.34
CA ASP A 453 -2.60 -14.22 11.41
C ASP A 453 -1.91 -15.40 12.14
N THR A 454 -2.21 -15.60 13.42
CA THR A 454 -1.81 -16.75 14.22
C THR A 454 -2.95 -17.21 15.13
N ASN A 455 -2.99 -18.50 15.42
CA ASN A 455 -3.93 -19.09 16.39
C ASN A 455 -3.27 -19.32 17.77
N ASP A 456 -2.01 -18.91 17.93
CA ASP A 456 -1.25 -19.11 19.16
C ASP A 456 -1.69 -18.09 20.22
N THR A 457 -1.89 -18.54 21.45
CA THR A 457 -2.30 -17.72 22.59
C THR A 457 -1.33 -17.90 23.77
N PRO A 458 -1.03 -16.84 24.55
CA PRO A 458 -0.14 -16.92 25.69
C PRO A 458 -0.84 -17.41 26.98
N SER A 459 -1.75 -18.37 26.88
CA SER A 459 -2.67 -18.77 27.97
C SER A 459 -1.99 -19.24 29.26
N ASP A 460 -0.71 -19.66 29.20
CA ASP A 460 0.08 -20.09 30.36
C ASP A 460 0.91 -18.95 30.98
N LEU A 461 0.85 -17.76 30.41
CA LEU A 461 1.64 -16.60 30.85
C LEU A 461 0.78 -15.63 31.66
N ARG A 462 1.47 -14.73 32.34
CA ARG A 462 0.88 -13.55 33.00
C ARG A 462 1.04 -12.34 32.08
N ASP A 463 0.16 -11.35 32.26
CA ASP A 463 0.25 -10.07 31.59
C ASP A 463 1.60 -9.41 31.86
N ALA A 464 2.25 -8.91 30.81
CA ALA A 464 3.62 -8.39 30.90
C ALA A 464 3.79 -7.16 31.83
N ALA A 465 2.72 -6.36 32.03
CA ALA A 465 2.72 -5.20 32.92
C ALA A 465 1.84 -5.37 34.17
N CYS A 466 0.90 -6.31 34.16
CA CYS A 466 -0.02 -6.58 35.26
C CYS A 466 0.10 -8.06 35.65
N SER A 467 1.13 -8.41 36.41
CA SER A 467 1.47 -9.81 36.78
C SER A 467 0.40 -10.54 37.60
N ASP A 468 -0.58 -9.82 38.17
CA ASP A 468 -1.77 -10.35 38.82
C ASP A 468 -2.80 -10.90 37.84
N LYS A 469 -2.77 -10.47 36.58
CA LYS A 469 -3.72 -10.87 35.54
C LYS A 469 -3.14 -12.00 34.66
N LYS A 470 -4.02 -12.92 34.23
CA LYS A 470 -3.69 -13.95 33.25
C LYS A 470 -3.69 -13.32 31.86
N ALA A 471 -2.73 -13.69 31.03
CA ALA A 471 -2.74 -13.28 29.62
C ALA A 471 -3.77 -14.09 28.81
N GLU A 472 -4.47 -13.41 27.93
CA GLU A 472 -5.44 -14.00 26.98
C GLU A 472 -4.96 -13.84 25.54
N TYR A 473 -4.18 -12.80 25.27
CA TYR A 473 -3.75 -12.42 23.93
C TYR A 473 -2.27 -12.10 23.87
N TRP A 474 -1.68 -12.26 22.70
CA TRP A 474 -0.46 -11.58 22.34
C TRP A 474 -0.80 -10.14 21.95
N LEU A 475 -0.07 -9.15 22.46
CA LEU A 475 -0.13 -7.75 22.03
C LEU A 475 1.11 -7.46 21.18
N ARG A 476 0.91 -7.13 19.91
CA ARG A 476 1.97 -6.67 19.02
C ARG A 476 2.34 -5.24 19.32
N LEU A 477 3.63 -5.01 19.49
CA LEU A 477 4.22 -3.69 19.74
C LEU A 477 5.22 -3.37 18.64
N SER A 478 5.29 -2.10 18.23
CA SER A 478 6.32 -1.57 17.34
C SER A 478 6.39 -0.06 17.45
N ARG A 479 7.40 0.56 16.85
CA ARG A 479 7.39 2.00 16.58
C ARG A 479 6.76 2.21 15.20
N ARG A 480 5.86 3.18 15.08
CA ARG A 480 5.10 3.45 13.84
C ARG A 480 5.54 4.72 13.12
N TYR A 481 5.33 4.74 11.80
CA TYR A 481 5.40 5.95 10.97
C TYR A 481 4.18 6.84 11.12
#